data_15581b9efe3c2d6d509c56c8296ef94c
#
_entry.id   15581b9efe3c2d6d509c56c8296ef94c
#
_cell.length_a   1.000
_cell.length_b   1.000
_cell.length_c   1.000
_cell.angle_alpha   90.00
_cell.angle_beta   90.00
_cell.angle_gamma   90.00
#
_symmetry.space_group_name_H-M   'P 1'
#
loop_
_entity.id
_entity.type
_entity.pdbx_description
1 polymer ?
#
loop_
_entity_poly.entity_id
_entity_poly.type
_entity_poly.pdbx_seq_one_letter_code
_entity_poly.pdbx_strand_id
1 'polypeptide(L)' 'MPNIQETPRTFKDVKVGENFLMSDGKFTKKSSRTAESWRTGNKIYLKADQPVRQVKHSWGWGV' A
#
# COMPACT_ATOMS: atom_id res chain seq x y z
N MET A 1 23.71 3.04 -3.81
CA MET A 1 22.64 2.08 -4.01
C MET A 1 21.45 2.44 -3.12
N PRO A 2 20.28 2.62 -3.67
CA PRO A 2 19.15 2.94 -2.83
C PRO A 2 18.73 1.75 -1.97
N ASN A 3 18.31 2.04 -0.77
CA ASN A 3 17.73 1.03 0.10
C ASN A 3 16.25 0.99 -0.13
N ILE A 4 15.75 -0.19 -0.41
CA ILE A 4 14.31 -0.42 -0.55
C ILE A 4 13.90 -1.34 0.59
N GLN A 5 13.02 -0.83 1.44
CA GLN A 5 12.56 -1.59 2.59
C GLN A 5 11.10 -1.94 2.43
N GLU A 6 10.80 -3.22 2.52
CA GLU A 6 9.43 -3.70 2.62
C GLU A 6 9.10 -3.89 4.08
N THR A 7 8.11 -3.16 4.55
CA THR A 7 7.70 -3.22 5.94
C THR A 7 6.35 -3.90 6.03
N PRO A 8 6.24 -5.02 6.75
CA PRO A 8 4.94 -5.65 6.96
C PRO A 8 4.07 -4.73 7.82
N ARG A 9 2.85 -4.53 7.36
CA ARG A 9 1.88 -3.67 8.04
C ARG A 9 0.50 -4.23 7.88
N THR A 10 -0.45 -3.62 8.58
CA THR A 10 -1.86 -3.90 8.34
C THR A 10 -2.46 -2.75 7.55
N PHE A 11 -3.60 -3.01 6.94
CA PHE A 11 -4.26 -2.00 6.12
C PHE A 11 -4.55 -0.71 6.90
N LYS A 12 -4.90 -0.84 8.18
CA LYS A 12 -5.18 0.34 9.01
C LYS A 12 -3.98 1.25 9.19
N ASP A 13 -2.76 0.69 9.06
CA ASP A 13 -1.53 1.45 9.21
C ASP A 13 -1.17 2.25 7.96
N VAL A 14 -1.84 1.97 6.85
CA VAL A 14 -1.62 2.69 5.60
C VAL A 14 -2.47 3.94 5.63
N LYS A 15 -1.89 5.08 5.27
CA LYS A 15 -2.63 6.33 5.19
C LYS A 15 -3.41 6.41 3.89
N VAL A 16 -4.56 7.07 3.94
CA VAL A 16 -5.34 7.30 2.72
C VAL A 16 -4.49 8.04 1.70
N GLY A 17 -4.49 7.54 0.48
CA GLY A 17 -3.66 8.07 -0.59
C GLY A 17 -2.32 7.39 -0.73
N GLU A 18 -1.92 6.59 0.25
CA GLU A 18 -0.65 5.86 0.15
C GLU A 18 -0.80 4.55 -0.61
N ASN A 19 0.29 4.12 -1.22
CA ASN A 19 0.35 2.87 -1.96
C ASN A 19 0.83 1.76 -1.05
N PHE A 20 0.37 0.55 -1.35
CA PHE A 20 0.83 -0.64 -0.64
C PHE A 20 0.77 -1.84 -1.57
N LEU A 21 1.39 -2.92 -1.13
CA LEU A 21 1.48 -4.15 -1.92
C LEU A 21 0.76 -5.28 -1.22
N MET A 22 0.11 -6.09 -2.01
CA MET A 22 -0.44 -7.37 -1.58
C MET A 22 -0.07 -8.42 -2.61
N SER A 23 -0.46 -9.68 -2.35
CA SER A 23 -0.15 -10.77 -3.28
C SER A 23 -0.68 -10.51 -4.69
N ASP A 24 -1.75 -9.74 -4.82
CA ASP A 24 -2.37 -9.43 -6.10
C ASP A 24 -1.74 -8.22 -6.80
N GLY A 25 -0.79 -7.57 -6.18
CA GLY A 25 -0.11 -6.44 -6.79
C GLY A 25 -0.18 -5.16 -5.96
N LYS A 26 -0.13 -4.04 -6.65
CA LYS A 26 -0.05 -2.72 -6.03
C LYS A 26 -1.43 -2.09 -5.94
N PHE A 27 -1.67 -1.45 -4.80
CA PHE A 27 -2.96 -0.81 -4.51
C PHE A 27 -2.73 0.57 -3.91
N THR A 28 -3.73 1.43 -4.01
CA THR A 28 -3.74 2.74 -3.35
C THR A 28 -4.91 2.77 -2.39
N LYS A 29 -4.66 3.15 -1.14
CA LYS A 29 -5.72 3.25 -0.15
C LYS A 29 -6.61 4.45 -0.45
N LYS A 30 -7.91 4.20 -0.59
CA LYS A 30 -8.88 5.24 -0.91
C LYS A 30 -9.68 5.70 0.30
N SER A 31 -9.90 4.80 1.25
CA SER A 31 -10.61 5.13 2.50
C SER A 31 -10.16 4.13 3.57
N SER A 32 -10.77 4.24 4.75
CA SER A 32 -10.42 3.35 5.84
C SER A 32 -10.66 1.87 5.53
N ARG A 33 -11.47 1.56 4.52
CA ARG A 33 -11.80 0.17 4.19
C ARG A 33 -11.70 -0.16 2.71
N THR A 34 -11.32 0.78 1.87
CA THR A 34 -11.28 0.54 0.42
C THR A 34 -9.92 0.89 -0.15
N ALA A 35 -9.58 0.17 -1.20
CA ALA A 35 -8.36 0.43 -1.96
C ALA A 35 -8.64 0.20 -3.43
N GLU A 36 -7.86 0.84 -4.27
CA GLU A 36 -7.98 0.72 -5.71
C GLU A 36 -6.78 -0.02 -6.26
N SER A 37 -7.04 -1.03 -7.09
CA SER A 37 -5.99 -1.80 -7.73
C SER A 37 -5.36 -1.00 -8.85
N TRP A 38 -4.04 -0.95 -8.87
CA TRP A 38 -3.32 -0.35 -9.99
C TRP A 38 -3.44 -1.17 -11.27
N ARG A 39 -3.65 -2.46 -11.10
CA ARG A 39 -3.69 -3.37 -12.22
C ARG A 39 -4.99 -3.28 -13.01
N THR A 40 -6.11 -3.20 -12.29
CA THR A 40 -7.44 -3.24 -12.91
C THR A 40 -8.21 -1.93 -12.77
N GLY A 41 -7.81 -1.08 -11.81
CA GLY A 41 -8.56 0.13 -11.50
C GLY A 41 -9.80 -0.11 -10.67
N ASN A 42 -10.04 -1.35 -10.26
CA ASN A 42 -11.21 -1.67 -9.45
C ASN A 42 -10.98 -1.35 -7.99
N LYS A 43 -12.03 -0.94 -7.30
CA LYS A 43 -11.99 -0.74 -5.85
C LYS A 43 -12.35 -2.05 -5.17
N ILE A 44 -11.64 -2.34 -4.10
CA ILE A 44 -11.89 -3.51 -3.28
C ILE A 44 -12.04 -3.10 -1.82
N TYR A 45 -12.70 -3.94 -1.06
CA TYR A 45 -12.86 -3.73 0.38
C TYR A 45 -11.83 -4.57 1.13
N LEU A 46 -11.21 -3.96 2.13
CA LEU A 46 -10.21 -4.62 2.96
C LEU A 46 -10.56 -4.42 4.42
N LYS A 47 -10.22 -5.41 5.22
CA LYS A 47 -10.36 -5.30 6.67
C LYS A 47 -9.20 -4.49 7.24
N ALA A 48 -9.42 -3.87 8.38
CA ALA A 48 -8.39 -3.06 9.03
C ALA A 48 -7.14 -3.87 9.33
N ASP A 49 -7.29 -5.14 9.64
CA ASP A 49 -6.18 -6.03 9.99
C ASP A 49 -5.63 -6.81 8.80
N GLN A 50 -6.04 -6.48 7.59
CA GLN A 50 -5.54 -7.12 6.39
C GLN A 50 -4.03 -6.92 6.29
N PRO A 51 -3.24 -8.00 6.21
CA PRO A 51 -1.79 -7.86 6.05
C PRO A 51 -1.45 -7.24 4.71
N VAL A 52 -0.60 -6.24 4.73
CA VAL A 52 -0.12 -5.57 3.53
C VAL A 52 1.36 -5.29 3.70
N ARG A 53 2.02 -4.88 2.62
CA ARG A 53 3.42 -4.49 2.65
C ARG A 53 3.54 -3.11 2.04
N GLN A 54 4.41 -2.30 2.60
CA GLN A 54 4.75 -1.01 2.02
C GLN A 54 6.23 -1.01 1.66
N VAL A 55 6.53 -0.46 0.49
CA VAL A 55 7.90 -0.31 0.03
C VAL A 55 8.32 1.13 0.26
N LYS A 56 9.43 1.30 0.98
CA LYS A 56 9.94 2.60 1.31
C LYS A 56 11.32 2.76 0.71
N HIS A 57 11.51 3.84 -0.02
CA HIS A 57 12.80 4.17 -0.61
C HIS A 57 13.53 5.13 0.30
N SER A 58 14.73 4.76 0.72
CA SER A 58 15.50 5.59 1.65
C SER A 58 16.25 6.72 0.96
N TRP A 59 16.30 6.76 -0.34
CA TRP A 59 16.99 7.81 -1.07
C TRP A 59 16.11 9.00 -1.41
N GLY A 60 14.96 9.07 -0.78
CA GLY A 60 14.19 10.29 -0.72
C GLY A 60 13.55 10.77 -1.99
N TRP A 61 13.40 9.93 -2.95
CA TRP A 61 12.75 10.35 -4.18
C TRP A 61 11.31 10.73 -3.89
N GLY A 62 10.82 11.73 -4.54
CA GLY A 62 9.47 12.20 -4.30
C GLY A 62 9.35 13.20 -3.16
N VAL A 63 10.44 13.54 -2.56
CA VAL A 63 10.43 14.60 -1.55
C VAL A 63 10.66 15.94 -2.20
#